data_a84ccf425fd224b156f0dfc9d963c072
#
_entry.id   a84ccf425fd224b156f0dfc9d963c072
#
_cell.length_a   1.000
_cell.length_b   1.000
_cell.length_c   1.000
_cell.angle_alpha   90.00
_cell.angle_beta   90.00
_cell.angle_gamma   90.00
#
_symmetry.space_group_name_H-M   'P 1'
#
loop_
_entity.id
_entity.type
_entity.pdbx_description
1 polymer ?
#
loop_
_entity_poly.entity_id
_entity_poly.type
_entity_poly.pdbx_seq_one_letter_code
_entity_poly.pdbx_strand_id
1 'polypeptide(L)'
;MKITINQVPAEGLYLKEEIDPKELDLETDLIKLRSPMKLTAHVIRITNALSIDLNIRAVIFADCSRCLSEFEWVFDKDLKLNYALESSDVFIDLKPNIREEIILDYPIKPLCSVNCKGLCTKCGKNKNEGGCNCALT
;
A
#
# COMPACT_ATOMS: atom_id res chain seq x y z
N MET A 1 0.40 -11.78 -7.26
CA MET A 1 1.51 -12.73 -7.02
C MET A 1 0.94 -14.10 -6.73
N LYS A 2 1.33 -15.08 -7.51
CA LYS A 2 0.91 -16.48 -7.33
C LYS A 2 2.11 -17.32 -6.96
N ILE A 3 1.94 -18.20 -5.98
CA ILE A 3 2.98 -19.10 -5.52
C ILE A 3 2.53 -20.53 -5.81
N THR A 4 3.30 -21.25 -6.63
CA THR A 4 3.04 -22.65 -6.89
C THR A 4 3.67 -23.48 -5.78
N ILE A 5 2.85 -24.23 -5.06
CA ILE A 5 3.26 -24.94 -3.84
C ILE A 5 4.37 -25.95 -4.11
N ASN A 6 4.27 -26.69 -5.22
CA ASN A 6 5.27 -27.71 -5.59
C ASN A 6 6.63 -27.13 -6.01
N GLN A 7 6.69 -25.85 -6.29
CA GLN A 7 7.94 -25.20 -6.68
C GLN A 7 8.71 -24.60 -5.51
N VAL A 8 8.16 -24.66 -4.31
CA VAL A 8 8.84 -24.18 -3.12
C VAL A 8 9.83 -25.22 -2.63
N PRO A 9 11.15 -24.93 -2.70
CA PRO A 9 12.15 -25.88 -2.21
C PRO A 9 12.18 -25.93 -0.68
N ALA A 10 12.79 -26.96 -0.12
CA ALA A 10 12.93 -27.10 1.33
C ALA A 10 13.74 -25.94 1.95
N GLU A 11 14.60 -25.33 1.18
CA GLU A 11 15.47 -24.22 1.60
C GLU A 11 14.74 -22.88 1.64
N GLY A 12 13.54 -22.79 1.08
CA GLY A 12 12.80 -21.57 0.90
C GLY A 12 12.91 -21.01 -0.50
N LEU A 13 12.01 -20.11 -0.84
CA LEU A 13 11.94 -19.46 -2.15
C LEU A 13 11.87 -17.95 -1.98
N TYR A 14 12.73 -17.23 -2.68
CA TYR A 14 12.69 -15.78 -2.77
C TYR A 14 12.05 -15.36 -4.08
N LEU A 15 11.02 -14.55 -4.01
CA LEU A 15 10.32 -14.03 -5.18
C LEU A 15 10.32 -12.50 -5.15
N LYS A 16 10.54 -11.92 -6.32
CA LYS A 16 10.40 -10.48 -6.53
C LYS A 16 9.49 -10.26 -7.72
N GLU A 17 8.53 -9.38 -7.56
CA GLU A 17 7.55 -9.08 -8.60
C GLU A 17 7.18 -7.61 -8.58
N GLU A 18 6.88 -7.07 -9.75
CA GLU A 18 6.27 -5.75 -9.89
C GLU A 18 4.85 -5.92 -10.40
N ILE A 19 3.89 -5.31 -9.71
CA ILE A 19 2.47 -5.40 -10.06
C ILE A 19 1.97 -4.00 -10.40
N ASP A 20 1.22 -3.90 -11.51
CA ASP A 20 0.49 -2.67 -11.82
C ASP A 20 -0.62 -2.46 -10.79
N PRO A 21 -0.67 -1.32 -10.12
CA PRO A 21 -1.72 -1.03 -9.14
C PRO A 21 -3.14 -1.15 -9.70
N LYS A 22 -3.31 -0.95 -11.00
CA LYS A 22 -4.62 -1.10 -11.65
C LYS A 22 -5.17 -2.52 -11.59
N GLU A 23 -4.29 -3.52 -11.54
CA GLU A 23 -4.71 -4.91 -11.39
C GLU A 23 -5.37 -5.20 -10.06
N LEU A 24 -5.08 -4.39 -9.04
CA LEU A 24 -5.60 -4.55 -7.69
C LEU A 24 -6.75 -3.60 -7.37
N ASP A 25 -7.11 -2.72 -8.28
CA ASP A 25 -8.16 -1.73 -8.10
C ASP A 25 -7.99 -0.95 -6.77
N LEU A 26 -6.83 -0.34 -6.62
CA LEU A 26 -6.44 0.36 -5.39
C LEU A 26 -6.76 1.85 -5.42
N GLU A 27 -7.05 2.42 -6.58
CA GLU A 27 -7.28 3.84 -6.71
C GLU A 27 -8.65 4.25 -6.17
N THR A 28 -8.69 5.37 -5.49
CA THR A 28 -9.92 6.04 -5.05
C THR A 28 -9.91 7.48 -5.55
N ASP A 29 -10.97 8.24 -5.26
CA ASP A 29 -11.03 9.66 -5.64
C ASP A 29 -9.89 10.48 -5.03
N LEU A 30 -9.39 10.07 -3.87
CA LEU A 30 -8.35 10.78 -3.13
C LEU A 30 -6.96 10.14 -3.26
N ILE A 31 -6.89 8.88 -3.69
CA ILE A 31 -5.66 8.09 -3.67
C ILE A 31 -5.37 7.56 -5.07
N LYS A 32 -4.15 7.80 -5.55
CA LYS A 32 -3.69 7.37 -6.87
C LYS A 32 -2.34 6.71 -6.78
N LEU A 33 -2.15 5.66 -7.57
CA LEU A 33 -0.90 4.96 -7.71
C LEU A 33 -0.49 4.99 -9.18
N ARG A 34 0.64 5.64 -9.46
CA ARG A 34 1.10 5.88 -10.84
C ARG A 34 2.27 5.03 -11.27
N SER A 35 2.88 4.34 -10.34
CA SER A 35 4.04 3.49 -10.60
C SER A 35 3.78 2.07 -10.13
N PRO A 36 4.48 1.07 -10.71
CA PRO A 36 4.33 -0.31 -10.26
C PRO A 36 4.71 -0.49 -8.81
N MET A 37 4.00 -1.39 -8.13
CA MET A 37 4.32 -1.79 -6.76
C MET A 37 5.37 -2.88 -6.79
N LYS A 38 6.31 -2.79 -5.87
CA LYS A 38 7.36 -3.81 -5.72
C LYS A 38 6.99 -4.76 -4.60
N LEU A 39 6.97 -6.04 -4.93
CA LEU A 39 6.68 -7.10 -3.99
C LEU A 39 7.91 -7.99 -3.84
N THR A 40 8.29 -8.25 -2.61
CA THR A 40 9.36 -9.21 -2.28
C THR A 40 8.81 -10.22 -1.31
N ALA A 41 8.89 -11.48 -1.64
CA ALA A 41 8.37 -12.55 -0.80
C ALA A 41 9.44 -13.59 -0.50
N HIS A 42 9.51 -14.01 0.75
CA HIS A 42 10.28 -15.17 1.17
C HIS A 42 9.31 -16.25 1.63
N VAL A 43 9.27 -17.36 0.90
CA VAL A 43 8.33 -18.44 1.14
C VAL A 43 9.06 -19.63 1.72
N ILE A 44 8.59 -20.10 2.88
CA ILE A 44 9.13 -21.28 3.54
C ILE A 44 8.00 -22.31 3.66
N ARG A 45 8.30 -23.55 3.29
CA ARG A 45 7.36 -24.66 3.48
C ARG A 45 7.65 -25.34 4.81
N ILE A 46 6.63 -25.41 5.65
CA ILE A 46 6.66 -26.08 6.94
C ILE A 46 5.61 -27.19 6.87
N THR A 47 5.99 -28.42 7.13
CA THR A 47 5.18 -29.65 7.09
C THR A 47 3.88 -29.58 6.27
N ASN A 48 2.83 -28.96 6.75
CA ASN A 48 1.53 -28.81 6.09
C ASN A 48 1.10 -27.35 5.94
N ALA A 49 2.08 -26.43 5.88
CA ALA A 49 1.80 -25.01 5.80
C ALA A 49 2.86 -24.28 5.01
N LEU A 50 2.51 -23.12 4.47
CA LEU A 50 3.46 -22.15 3.92
C LEU A 50 3.53 -20.94 4.84
N SER A 51 4.75 -20.55 5.17
CA SER A 51 5.02 -19.28 5.84
C SER A 51 5.59 -18.31 4.80
N ILE A 52 4.98 -17.15 4.68
CA ILE A 52 5.37 -16.15 3.69
C ILE A 52 5.69 -14.84 4.39
N ASP A 53 6.92 -14.39 4.25
CA ASP A 53 7.32 -13.05 4.66
C ASP A 53 7.26 -12.16 3.42
N LEU A 54 6.31 -11.25 3.39
CA LEU A 54 6.04 -10.40 2.24
C LEU A 54 6.36 -8.95 2.56
N ASN A 55 7.14 -8.31 1.71
CA ASN A 55 7.37 -6.87 1.75
C ASN A 55 6.63 -6.24 0.57
N ILE A 56 5.81 -5.23 0.87
CA ILE A 56 5.07 -4.45 -0.13
C ILE A 56 5.62 -3.04 -0.12
N ARG A 57 6.07 -2.58 -1.27
CA ARG A 57 6.54 -1.21 -1.44
C ARG A 57 5.83 -0.54 -2.59
N ALA A 58 5.19 0.59 -2.29
CA ALA A 58 4.44 1.36 -3.27
C ALA A 58 4.57 2.85 -3.01
N VAL A 59 4.50 3.64 -4.08
CA VAL A 59 4.42 5.09 -3.99
C VAL A 59 2.96 5.48 -4.20
N ILE A 60 2.37 6.11 -3.20
CA ILE A 60 0.98 6.51 -3.20
C ILE A 60 0.91 8.03 -3.30
N PHE A 61 0.09 8.53 -4.23
CA PHE A 61 -0.23 9.95 -4.36
C PHE A 61 -1.61 10.18 -3.76
N ALA A 62 -1.70 11.12 -2.84
CA ALA A 62 -2.95 11.44 -2.17
C ALA A 62 -3.17 12.94 -2.13
N ASP A 63 -4.44 13.35 -2.12
CA ASP A 63 -4.80 14.76 -1.93
C ASP A 63 -4.98 15.03 -0.45
N CYS A 64 -4.31 16.07 0.04
CA CYS A 64 -4.44 16.49 1.43
C CYS A 64 -5.88 16.94 1.70
N SER A 65 -6.49 16.42 2.75
CA SER A 65 -7.85 16.79 3.12
C SER A 65 -7.99 18.21 3.65
N ARG A 66 -6.90 18.86 3.99
CA ARG A 66 -6.90 20.24 4.50
C ARG A 66 -6.52 21.28 3.46
N CYS A 67 -5.39 21.13 2.78
CA CYS A 67 -4.91 22.11 1.81
C CYS A 67 -5.19 21.70 0.36
N LEU A 68 -5.73 20.50 0.12
CA LEU A 68 -6.08 19.95 -1.17
C LEU A 68 -4.89 19.75 -2.13
N SER A 69 -3.67 19.94 -1.66
CA SER A 69 -2.47 19.69 -2.45
C SER A 69 -2.21 18.19 -2.55
N GLU A 70 -1.75 17.75 -3.72
CA GLU A 70 -1.31 16.39 -3.89
C GLU A 70 0.04 16.18 -3.22
N PHE A 71 0.17 15.10 -2.47
CA PHE A 71 1.43 14.73 -1.85
C PHE A 71 1.75 13.26 -2.09
N GLU A 72 3.03 12.94 -1.97
CA GLU A 72 3.56 11.60 -2.16
C GLU A 72 3.78 10.92 -0.81
N TRP A 73 3.34 9.67 -0.73
CA TRP A 73 3.50 8.86 0.46
C TRP A 73 4.08 7.49 0.06
N VAL A 74 5.21 7.12 0.66
CA VAL A 74 5.82 5.82 0.42
C VAL A 74 5.21 4.82 1.38
N PHE A 75 4.51 3.83 0.81
CA PHE A 75 4.00 2.70 1.55
C PHE A 75 5.05 1.60 1.53
N ASP A 76 5.53 1.20 2.70
CA ASP A 76 6.49 0.11 2.86
C ASP A 76 6.07 -0.70 4.06
N LYS A 77 5.58 -1.92 3.82
CA LYS A 77 5.03 -2.76 4.88
C LYS A 77 5.52 -4.18 4.76
N ASP A 78 5.88 -4.75 5.90
CA ASP A 78 6.23 -6.16 6.03
C ASP A 78 5.05 -6.93 6.60
N LEU A 79 4.69 -8.01 5.93
CA LEU A 79 3.59 -8.88 6.33
C LEU A 79 4.10 -10.29 6.53
N LYS A 80 3.55 -10.96 7.50
CA LYS A 80 3.77 -12.38 7.70
C LYS A 80 2.46 -13.14 7.51
N LEU A 81 2.42 -14.00 6.50
CA LEU A 81 1.25 -14.77 6.15
C LEU A 81 1.53 -16.26 6.36
N ASN A 82 0.57 -16.96 6.94
CA ASN A 82 0.65 -18.41 7.12
C ASN A 82 -0.57 -19.05 6.47
N TYR A 83 -0.33 -20.03 5.61
CA TYR A 83 -1.38 -20.78 4.93
C TYR A 83 -1.29 -22.25 5.28
N ALA A 84 -2.37 -22.80 5.79
CA ALA A 84 -2.50 -24.25 5.93
C ALA A 84 -2.69 -24.86 4.53
N LEU A 85 -1.92 -25.88 4.22
CA LEU A 85 -1.98 -26.56 2.93
C LEU A 85 -2.92 -27.76 2.99
N GLU A 86 -3.80 -27.84 1.99
CA GLU A 86 -4.62 -29.02 1.76
C GLU A 86 -4.03 -29.81 0.59
N SER A 87 -4.33 -31.11 0.54
CA SER A 87 -3.79 -31.99 -0.52
C SER A 87 -4.19 -31.60 -1.94
N SER A 88 -5.29 -30.85 -2.07
CA SER A 88 -5.79 -30.35 -3.35
C SER A 88 -5.19 -29.01 -3.77
N ASP A 89 -4.44 -28.36 -2.90
CA ASP A 89 -3.88 -27.04 -3.19
C ASP A 89 -2.72 -27.15 -4.19
N VAL A 90 -2.78 -26.39 -5.25
CA VAL A 90 -1.75 -26.32 -6.30
C VAL A 90 -0.98 -25.01 -6.22
N PHE A 91 -1.68 -23.90 -6.01
CA PHE A 91 -1.07 -22.59 -5.92
C PHE A 91 -1.82 -21.71 -4.90
N ILE A 92 -1.15 -20.66 -4.45
CA ILE A 92 -1.73 -19.63 -3.58
C ILE A 92 -1.63 -18.31 -4.31
N ASP A 93 -2.74 -17.56 -4.37
CA ASP A 93 -2.78 -16.22 -4.91
C ASP A 93 -2.77 -15.20 -3.76
N LEU A 94 -1.75 -14.36 -3.73
CA LEU A 94 -1.57 -13.35 -2.68
C LEU A 94 -2.26 -12.01 -3.00
N LYS A 95 -2.78 -11.83 -4.21
CA LYS A 95 -3.40 -10.56 -4.62
C LYS A 95 -4.48 -10.07 -3.67
N PRO A 96 -5.45 -10.90 -3.26
CA PRO A 96 -6.48 -10.45 -2.33
C PRO A 96 -5.92 -9.98 -0.99
N ASN A 97 -4.93 -10.68 -0.47
CA ASN A 97 -4.28 -10.32 0.79
C ASN A 97 -3.52 -9.01 0.68
N ILE A 98 -2.78 -8.81 -0.40
CA ILE A 98 -2.04 -7.59 -0.66
C ILE A 98 -3.00 -6.40 -0.77
N ARG A 99 -4.06 -6.55 -1.53
CA ARG A 99 -5.09 -5.52 -1.69
C ARG A 99 -5.71 -5.13 -0.36
N GLU A 100 -6.12 -6.10 0.42
CA GLU A 100 -6.72 -5.87 1.73
C GLU A 100 -5.79 -5.10 2.67
N GLU A 101 -4.53 -5.51 2.75
CA GLU A 101 -3.56 -4.86 3.63
C GLU A 101 -3.26 -3.41 3.23
N ILE A 102 -3.19 -3.14 1.94
CA ILE A 102 -2.96 -1.79 1.45
C ILE A 102 -4.18 -0.90 1.76
N ILE A 103 -5.38 -1.38 1.50
CA ILE A 103 -6.62 -0.63 1.73
C ILE A 103 -6.82 -0.35 3.21
N LEU A 104 -6.51 -1.30 4.08
CA LEU A 104 -6.63 -1.12 5.53
C LEU A 104 -5.71 -0.01 6.07
N ASP A 105 -4.58 0.22 5.41
CA ASP A 105 -3.64 1.25 5.82
C ASP A 105 -3.93 2.63 5.21
N TYR A 106 -4.93 2.74 4.33
CA TYR A 106 -5.30 4.03 3.77
C TYR A 106 -5.80 4.96 4.89
N PRO A 107 -5.27 6.18 4.94
CA PRO A 107 -5.75 7.15 5.93
C PRO A 107 -7.19 7.57 5.61
N ILE A 108 -8.00 7.72 6.64
CA ILE A 108 -9.37 8.23 6.50
C ILE A 108 -9.34 9.66 5.98
N LYS A 109 -8.40 10.46 6.50
CA LYS A 109 -8.16 11.83 6.09
C LYS A 109 -6.68 12.01 5.76
N PRO A 110 -6.29 11.90 4.48
CA PRO A 110 -4.89 12.11 4.09
C PRO A 110 -4.45 13.53 4.41
N LEU A 111 -3.27 13.68 4.98
CA LEU A 111 -2.67 14.97 5.30
C LEU A 111 -1.26 15.02 4.73
N CYS A 112 -0.92 16.11 4.04
CA CYS A 112 0.43 16.29 3.49
C CYS A 112 1.49 16.40 4.60
N SER A 113 1.09 16.88 5.77
CA SER A 113 1.90 16.87 6.98
C SER A 113 0.99 16.88 8.20
N VAL A 114 1.52 16.46 9.35
CA VAL A 114 0.79 16.46 10.62
C VAL A 114 0.35 17.89 10.99
N ASN A 115 1.18 18.86 10.61
CA ASN A 115 0.98 20.28 10.93
C ASN A 115 0.34 21.07 9.78
N CYS A 116 -0.34 20.42 8.85
CA CYS A 116 -0.97 21.09 7.72
C CYS A 116 -2.00 22.11 8.23
N LYS A 117 -1.80 23.35 7.82
CA LYS A 117 -2.65 24.48 8.22
C LYS A 117 -3.93 24.59 7.39
N GLY A 118 -3.97 23.93 6.25
CA GLY A 118 -5.13 23.94 5.39
C GLY A 118 -5.24 25.16 4.50
N LEU A 119 -6.44 25.37 3.95
CA LEU A 119 -6.76 26.52 3.12
C LEU A 119 -7.45 27.60 3.95
N CYS A 120 -7.22 28.86 3.56
CA CYS A 120 -7.98 29.96 4.15
C CYS A 120 -9.45 29.85 3.74
N THR A 121 -10.35 29.92 4.71
CA THR A 121 -11.80 29.83 4.45
C THR A 121 -12.35 31.06 3.72
N LYS A 122 -11.62 32.16 3.71
CA LYS A 122 -12.05 33.41 3.07
C LYS A 122 -11.51 33.57 1.66
N CYS A 123 -10.22 33.35 1.42
CA CYS A 123 -9.60 33.57 0.11
C CYS A 123 -9.15 32.30 -0.60
N GLY A 124 -9.18 31.15 0.07
CA GLY A 124 -8.76 29.87 -0.50
C GLY A 124 -7.27 29.66 -0.63
N LYS A 125 -6.43 30.56 -0.12
CA LYS A 125 -4.98 30.38 -0.13
C LYS A 125 -4.54 29.24 0.77
N ASN A 126 -3.49 28.54 0.34
CA ASN A 126 -2.85 27.51 1.15
C ASN A 126 -2.02 28.18 2.26
N LYS A 127 -2.45 27.99 3.50
CA LYS A 127 -1.78 28.59 4.66
C LYS A 127 -0.38 28.04 4.92
N ASN A 128 -0.03 26.89 4.33
CA ASN A 128 1.30 26.32 4.47
C ASN A 128 2.35 27.07 3.64
N GLU A 129 1.91 27.78 2.59
CA GLU A 129 2.79 28.53 1.68
C GLU A 129 3.01 29.98 2.13
N GLY A 130 2.42 30.36 3.21
CA GLY A 130 2.52 31.69 3.75
C GLY A 130 1.17 32.22 4.21
N GLY A 131 1.17 33.27 4.98
CA GLY A 131 -0.05 33.88 5.47
C GLY A 131 -0.83 34.59 4.38
N CYS A 132 -2.15 34.52 4.42
CA CYS A 132 -3.01 35.40 3.65
C CYS A 132 -3.29 36.67 4.46
N ASN A 133 -3.75 37.73 3.79
CA ASN A 133 -4.07 39.00 4.45
C ASN A 133 -5.48 39.00 5.06
N CYS A 134 -6.16 37.87 5.08
CA CYS A 134 -7.47 37.75 5.71
C CYS A 134 -7.31 37.77 7.23
N ALA A 135 -8.13 38.56 7.91
CA ALA A 135 -8.13 38.55 9.34
C ALA A 135 -8.46 37.18 9.90
N LEU A 136 -7.59 36.65 10.71
CA LEU A 136 -7.82 35.40 11.40
C LEU A 136 -8.72 35.63 12.60
N THR A 137 -9.85 35.10 12.50
CA THR A 137 -10.80 35.11 13.61
C THR A 137 -11.21 33.68 13.92
#